data_8d42a32f4ab863b8206b685f45e24f0c
#
_entry.id   8d42a32f4ab863b8206b685f45e24f0c
#
_cell.length_a   1.000
_cell.length_b   1.000
_cell.length_c   1.000
_cell.angle_alpha   90.00
_cell.angle_beta   90.00
_cell.angle_gamma   90.00
#
_symmetry.space_group_name_H-M   'P 1'
#
loop_
_entity.id
_entity.type
_entity.pdbx_description
1 polymer ?
#
loop_
_entity_poly.entity_id
_entity_poly.type
_entity_poly.pdbx_seq_one_letter_code
_entity_poly.pdbx_strand_id
1 'polypeptide(L)'
;MVKKFPEGFLWGGATADFQYEGGFNEGGRGLLSHDFETDGSMENPRHHTFQMPDGTILKPRSSFFYADPVPNEAKPVFLDDEYYPSHQAVDFYHHYKEDIAL
;
A
#
# COMPACT_ATOMS: atom_id res chain seq x y z
N MET A 1 38.46 -5.79 -22.29
CA MET A 1 37.64 -7.01 -22.21
C MET A 1 36.27 -6.66 -21.66
N VAL A 2 35.24 -7.02 -22.37
CA VAL A 2 33.87 -6.82 -21.93
C VAL A 2 33.43 -8.00 -21.08
N LYS A 3 33.02 -7.71 -19.86
CA LYS A 3 32.45 -8.74 -18.97
C LYS A 3 30.95 -8.88 -19.26
N LYS A 4 30.51 -10.13 -19.38
CA LYS A 4 29.12 -10.46 -19.61
C LYS A 4 28.63 -11.39 -18.51
N PHE A 5 27.31 -11.36 -18.29
CA PHE A 5 26.68 -12.35 -17.41
C PHE A 5 26.69 -13.70 -18.08
N PRO A 6 26.74 -14.81 -17.30
CA PRO A 6 26.69 -16.14 -17.87
C PRO A 6 25.48 -16.36 -18.77
N GLU A 7 25.63 -17.20 -19.78
CA GLU A 7 24.52 -17.62 -20.62
C GLU A 7 23.45 -18.29 -19.73
N GLY A 8 22.17 -17.97 -19.97
CA GLY A 8 21.08 -18.46 -19.13
C GLY A 8 20.88 -17.72 -17.83
N PHE A 9 21.67 -16.65 -17.58
CA PHE A 9 21.47 -15.82 -16.38
C PHE A 9 20.09 -15.15 -16.42
N LEU A 10 19.34 -15.32 -15.33
CA LEU A 10 17.99 -14.75 -15.23
C LEU A 10 18.04 -13.38 -14.55
N TRP A 11 17.42 -12.41 -15.18
CA TRP A 11 17.22 -11.07 -14.63
C TRP A 11 15.85 -11.03 -13.99
N GLY A 12 15.76 -10.41 -12.83
CA GLY A 12 14.49 -10.32 -12.14
C GLY A 12 14.51 -9.27 -11.06
N GLY A 13 13.34 -9.08 -10.47
CA GLY A 13 13.15 -8.15 -9.38
C GLY A 13 11.97 -8.58 -8.54
N ALA A 14 11.68 -7.79 -7.53
CA ALA A 14 10.54 -8.01 -6.66
C ALA A 14 9.76 -6.70 -6.48
N THR A 15 8.45 -6.82 -6.36
CA THR A 15 7.56 -5.70 -6.11
C THR A 15 6.66 -6.03 -4.95
N ALA A 16 6.06 -5.00 -4.34
CA ALA A 16 5.02 -5.18 -3.34
C ALA A 16 3.72 -4.59 -3.87
N ASP A 17 2.61 -5.28 -3.63
CA ASP A 17 1.29 -4.89 -4.14
C ASP A 17 0.93 -3.45 -3.80
N PHE A 18 1.08 -3.07 -2.53
CA PHE A 18 0.71 -1.74 -2.04
C PHE A 18 1.60 -0.62 -2.59
N GLN A 19 2.77 -0.95 -3.16
CA GLN A 19 3.69 0.02 -3.76
C GLN A 19 3.59 0.08 -5.27
N TYR A 20 2.93 -0.90 -5.89
CA TYR A 20 3.05 -1.11 -7.33
C TYR A 20 1.71 -1.20 -8.05
N GLU A 21 0.77 -1.98 -7.53
CA GLU A 21 -0.40 -2.40 -8.30
C GLU A 21 -1.40 -1.30 -8.62
N GLY A 22 -1.85 -0.53 -7.63
CA GLY A 22 -3.06 0.29 -7.78
C GLY A 22 -4.29 -0.59 -7.92
N GLY A 23 -5.38 -0.03 -8.46
CA GLY A 23 -6.61 -0.80 -8.67
C GLY A 23 -7.13 -1.50 -7.43
N PHE A 24 -6.95 -0.92 -6.25
CA PHE A 24 -7.14 -1.57 -4.95
C PHE A 24 -8.54 -2.15 -4.74
N ASN A 25 -9.55 -1.60 -5.41
CA ASN A 25 -10.95 -2.00 -5.28
C ASN A 25 -11.53 -2.58 -6.59
N GLU A 26 -10.69 -2.96 -7.54
CA GLU A 26 -11.11 -3.47 -8.85
C GLU A 26 -10.85 -4.97 -8.97
N GLY A 27 -11.48 -5.58 -9.94
CA GLY A 27 -11.29 -7.00 -10.26
C GLY A 27 -11.72 -7.97 -9.16
N GLY A 28 -12.56 -7.54 -8.22
CA GLY A 28 -13.00 -8.37 -7.10
C GLY A 28 -11.95 -8.54 -6.00
N ARG A 29 -10.89 -7.74 -6.00
CA ARG A 29 -9.82 -7.80 -5.01
C ARG A 29 -10.35 -7.45 -3.61
N GLY A 30 -9.98 -8.25 -2.61
CA GLY A 30 -10.23 -7.92 -1.21
C GLY A 30 -9.27 -6.85 -0.71
N LEU A 31 -9.69 -6.12 0.32
CA LEU A 31 -8.88 -5.06 0.91
C LEU A 31 -7.83 -5.62 1.86
N LEU A 32 -6.65 -5.01 1.85
CA LEU A 32 -5.53 -5.34 2.72
C LEU A 32 -5.31 -4.21 3.74
N SER A 33 -4.54 -4.50 4.80
CA SER A 33 -4.22 -3.49 5.82
C SER A 33 -3.57 -2.25 5.22
N HIS A 34 -2.71 -2.42 4.22
CA HIS A 34 -2.04 -1.30 3.55
C HIS A 34 -3.01 -0.37 2.82
N ASP A 35 -4.21 -0.84 2.45
CA ASP A 35 -5.20 0.00 1.79
C ASP A 35 -5.78 1.05 2.72
N PHE A 36 -5.66 0.87 4.03
CA PHE A 36 -6.10 1.81 5.07
C PHE A 36 -4.94 2.58 5.68
N GLU A 37 -3.74 2.47 5.12
CA GLU A 37 -2.54 3.14 5.61
C GLU A 37 -2.32 4.43 4.83
N THR A 38 -2.17 5.55 5.57
CA THR A 38 -1.94 6.86 4.98
C THR A 38 -0.46 7.04 4.62
N ASP A 39 -0.15 8.07 3.86
CA ASP A 39 1.22 8.52 3.72
C ASP A 39 1.71 9.15 5.04
N GLY A 40 2.99 9.42 5.13
CA GLY A 40 3.56 9.96 6.35
C GLY A 40 4.67 10.97 6.08
N SER A 41 4.86 11.85 7.08
CA SER A 41 5.96 12.82 7.12
C SER A 41 6.56 12.83 8.51
N MET A 42 7.60 13.61 8.69
CA MET A 42 8.22 13.81 10.01
C MET A 42 7.24 14.44 11.01
N GLU A 43 6.36 15.33 10.53
CA GLU A 43 5.40 16.04 11.37
C GLU A 43 4.09 15.25 11.55
N ASN A 44 3.72 14.44 10.58
CA ASN A 44 2.50 13.65 10.60
C ASN A 44 2.82 12.20 10.24
N PRO A 45 3.18 11.37 11.22
CA PRO A 45 3.57 9.98 10.97
C PRO A 45 2.47 9.18 10.30
N ARG A 46 2.89 8.19 9.53
CA ARG A 46 1.98 7.23 8.88
C ARG A 46 1.08 6.56 9.92
N HIS A 47 -0.20 6.45 9.58
CA HIS A 47 -1.19 5.81 10.45
C HIS A 47 -2.23 5.06 9.62
N HIS A 48 -2.95 4.16 10.28
CA HIS A 48 -4.16 3.55 9.73
C HIS A 48 -5.38 4.38 10.14
N THR A 49 -6.52 4.13 9.48
CA THR A 49 -7.78 4.79 9.82
C THR A 49 -8.84 3.76 10.17
N PHE A 50 -9.42 3.88 11.35
CA PHE A 50 -10.46 2.99 11.86
C PHE A 50 -11.62 3.79 12.41
N GLN A 51 -12.77 3.16 12.51
CA GLN A 51 -13.97 3.74 13.11
C GLN A 51 -14.54 2.80 14.16
N MET A 52 -14.85 3.34 15.32
CA MET A 52 -15.54 2.62 16.39
C MET A 52 -17.05 2.55 16.11
N PRO A 53 -17.77 1.60 16.74
CA PRO A 53 -19.23 1.51 16.58
C PRO A 53 -19.99 2.79 16.92
N ASP A 54 -19.46 3.62 17.85
CA ASP A 54 -20.05 4.89 18.24
C ASP A 54 -19.74 6.04 17.26
N GLY A 55 -18.98 5.77 16.19
CA GLY A 55 -18.58 6.77 15.20
C GLY A 55 -17.24 7.43 15.45
N THR A 56 -16.57 7.14 16.57
CA THR A 56 -15.26 7.71 16.88
C THR A 56 -14.22 7.24 15.86
N ILE A 57 -13.44 8.18 15.31
CA ILE A 57 -12.36 7.88 14.38
C ILE A 57 -11.06 7.68 15.17
N LEU A 58 -10.38 6.57 14.87
CA LEU A 58 -9.08 6.24 15.44
C LEU A 58 -8.01 6.30 14.35
N LYS A 59 -6.86 6.87 14.69
CA LYS A 59 -5.72 6.99 13.78
C LYS A 59 -4.47 6.38 14.42
N PRO A 60 -4.44 5.06 14.62
CA PRO A 60 -3.29 4.40 15.21
C PRO A 60 -2.08 4.51 14.29
N ARG A 61 -0.95 4.93 14.88
CA ARG A 61 0.30 5.03 14.12
C ARG A 61 0.80 3.64 13.77
N SER A 62 1.38 3.54 12.57
CA SER A 62 1.95 2.30 12.08
C SER A 62 3.34 2.56 11.55
N SER A 63 4.33 1.83 12.06
CA SER A 63 5.68 1.92 11.54
C SER A 63 6.33 0.54 11.60
N PHE A 64 7.51 0.43 10.99
CA PHE A 64 8.26 -0.82 11.02
C PHE A 64 8.64 -1.24 12.46
N PHE A 65 8.81 -0.27 13.34
CA PHE A 65 9.33 -0.52 14.70
C PHE A 65 8.25 -0.56 15.78
N TYR A 66 7.07 -0.03 15.50
CA TYR A 66 5.97 -0.02 16.49
C TYR A 66 4.63 0.14 15.80
N ALA A 67 3.58 -0.30 16.49
CA ALA A 67 2.21 -0.07 16.08
C ALA A 67 1.39 0.26 17.33
N ASP A 68 0.53 1.28 17.23
CA ASP A 68 -0.40 1.59 18.30
C ASP A 68 -1.49 0.49 18.36
N PRO A 69 -1.99 0.15 19.56
CA PRO A 69 -3.04 -0.86 19.68
C PRO A 69 -4.36 -0.40 19.05
N VAL A 70 -5.11 -1.38 18.51
CA VAL A 70 -6.41 -1.14 17.88
C VAL A 70 -7.45 -1.99 18.61
N PRO A 71 -8.56 -1.40 19.11
CA PRO A 71 -9.64 -2.17 19.71
C PRO A 71 -10.25 -3.18 18.73
N ASN A 72 -10.71 -4.33 19.25
CA ASN A 72 -11.30 -5.36 18.41
C ASN A 72 -12.58 -4.92 17.69
N GLU A 73 -13.31 -3.98 18.27
CA GLU A 73 -14.56 -3.45 17.71
C GLU A 73 -14.33 -2.45 16.56
N ALA A 74 -13.11 -1.94 16.42
CA ALA A 74 -12.79 -0.96 15.39
C ALA A 74 -12.80 -1.62 14.01
N LYS A 75 -13.37 -0.91 13.02
CA LYS A 75 -13.39 -1.35 11.63
C LYS A 75 -12.61 -0.36 10.76
N PRO A 76 -11.88 -0.86 9.76
CA PRO A 76 -11.20 0.02 8.81
C PRO A 76 -12.19 0.94 8.10
N VAL A 77 -11.80 2.19 7.88
CA VAL A 77 -12.60 3.20 7.19
C VAL A 77 -11.71 4.07 6.31
N PHE A 78 -12.22 4.49 5.15
CA PHE A 78 -11.57 5.48 4.31
C PHE A 78 -12.11 6.87 4.66
N LEU A 79 -11.20 7.81 4.91
CA LEU A 79 -11.55 9.19 5.22
C LEU A 79 -11.28 10.08 4.00
N ASP A 80 -12.20 11.01 3.73
CA ASP A 80 -12.11 11.88 2.54
C ASP A 80 -10.93 12.86 2.61
N ASP A 81 -10.48 13.21 3.80
CA ASP A 81 -9.38 14.15 4.03
C ASP A 81 -8.01 13.47 4.14
N GLU A 82 -7.93 12.16 3.92
CA GLU A 82 -6.68 11.39 3.99
C GLU A 82 -6.28 10.87 2.62
N TYR A 83 -4.97 10.73 2.41
CA TYR A 83 -4.40 10.14 1.21
C TYR A 83 -3.87 8.74 1.52
N TYR A 84 -4.27 7.76 0.71
CA TYR A 84 -3.88 6.36 0.86
C TYR A 84 -3.02 5.95 -0.35
N PRO A 85 -1.69 5.92 -0.21
CA PRO A 85 -0.79 5.68 -1.35
C PRO A 85 -1.05 4.38 -2.12
N SER A 86 -1.48 3.31 -1.44
CA SER A 86 -1.72 2.02 -2.09
C SER A 86 -2.86 2.06 -3.10
N HIS A 87 -3.80 3.01 -2.97
CA HIS A 87 -4.94 3.11 -3.87
C HIS A 87 -4.52 3.42 -5.31
N GLN A 88 -3.42 4.12 -5.47
CA GLN A 88 -2.87 4.45 -6.77
C GLN A 88 -1.54 3.74 -7.01
N ALA A 89 -0.60 3.85 -6.09
CA ALA A 89 0.77 3.35 -6.22
C ALA A 89 1.37 3.80 -7.57
N VAL A 90 2.01 2.93 -8.32
CA VAL A 90 2.41 3.22 -9.72
C VAL A 90 1.36 2.77 -10.73
N ASP A 91 0.23 2.29 -10.25
CA ASP A 91 -0.93 1.92 -11.05
C ASP A 91 -0.62 0.88 -12.13
N PHE A 92 0.19 -0.10 -11.79
CA PHE A 92 0.55 -1.18 -12.71
C PHE A 92 -0.67 -1.97 -13.19
N TYR A 93 -1.71 -2.04 -12.37
CA TYR A 93 -2.96 -2.70 -12.74
C TYR A 93 -3.53 -2.16 -14.06
N HIS A 94 -3.46 -0.83 -14.27
CA HIS A 94 -3.96 -0.19 -15.48
C HIS A 94 -2.88 -0.01 -16.56
N HIS A 95 -1.59 -0.13 -16.23
CA HIS A 95 -0.48 0.19 -17.12
C HIS A 95 0.44 -0.99 -17.43
N TYR A 96 0.15 -2.19 -16.93
CA TYR A 96 1.07 -3.33 -17.03
C TYR A 96 1.45 -3.69 -18.47
N LYS A 97 0.56 -3.51 -19.43
CA LYS A 97 0.86 -3.83 -20.83
C LYS A 97 1.94 -2.92 -21.39
N GLU A 98 1.84 -1.63 -21.12
CA GLU A 98 2.81 -0.63 -21.57
C GLU A 98 4.14 -0.81 -20.84
N ASP A 99 4.08 -1.02 -19.54
CA ASP A 99 5.26 -1.13 -18.68
C ASP A 99 6.09 -2.37 -19.02
N ILE A 100 5.45 -3.49 -19.32
CA ILE A 100 6.14 -4.73 -19.70
C ILE A 100 6.72 -4.65 -21.11
N ALA A 101 6.10 -3.87 -22.00
CA ALA A 101 6.51 -3.78 -23.40
C ALA A 101 7.75 -2.93 -23.63
N LEU A 102 8.34 -2.34 -22.61
CA LEU A 102 9.53 -1.50 -22.74
C LEU A 102 10.77 -2.27 -23.23
#